data_4444c4a5debc6393cb471917d3d37620
#
_entry.id   4444c4a5debc6393cb471917d3d37620
#
_cell.length_a   1.000
_cell.length_b   1.000
_cell.length_c   1.000
_cell.angle_alpha   90.00
_cell.angle_beta   90.00
_cell.angle_gamma   90.00
#
_symmetry.space_group_name_H-M   'P 1'
#
loop_
_entity.id
_entity.type
_entity.pdbx_description
1 polymer ?
#
loop_
_entity_poly.entity_id
_entity_poly.type
_entity_poly.pdbx_seq_one_letter_code
_entity_poly.pdbx_strand_id
1 'polypeptide(L)'
;CSGSLITRLFVLTSASCLLSLPKQVILGEYDRNCTSADCTSIRQVIDIDQKIIHGQFGLETVKKYDIALLRLAKKVSISDYVRPICLSVDRQVGRSVQHFTATGWGTTEWNEPSTILQTVTLSKINRKYCKGRLRQNIDASQLCVGGPRKDTCSGDAGGPLSLTLKIDGDGKWNNKSRAFLIGIVSYGSSSCSGIGVYTNVEHYMDW
;
A
#
# COMPACT_ATOMS: atom_id res chain seq x y z
N CYS A 1 -1.30 9.49 5.34
CA CYS A 1 -1.83 8.33 4.63
C CYS A 1 -1.30 8.28 3.20
N SER A 2 -1.23 7.06 2.68
CA SER A 2 -0.75 6.74 1.34
C SER A 2 -1.81 5.92 0.57
N GLY A 3 -1.55 5.65 -0.71
CA GLY A 3 -2.41 4.80 -1.53
C GLY A 3 -1.67 4.33 -2.77
N SER A 4 -2.30 3.41 -3.51
CA SER A 4 -1.75 2.83 -4.74
C SER A 4 -2.67 3.13 -5.92
N LEU A 5 -2.14 3.76 -6.96
CA LEU A 5 -2.89 3.94 -8.21
C LEU A 5 -3.07 2.58 -8.87
N ILE A 6 -4.29 2.11 -9.03
CA ILE A 6 -4.60 0.80 -9.64
C ILE A 6 -5.17 0.92 -11.06
N THR A 7 -5.78 2.05 -11.38
CA THR A 7 -6.21 2.41 -12.73
C THR A 7 -5.98 3.91 -12.95
N ARG A 8 -6.28 4.43 -14.14
CA ARG A 8 -6.20 5.89 -14.37
C ARG A 8 -7.22 6.72 -13.58
N LEU A 9 -8.19 6.08 -12.91
CA LEU A 9 -9.25 6.75 -12.16
C LEU A 9 -9.38 6.31 -10.71
N PHE A 10 -8.70 5.23 -10.30
CA PHE A 10 -8.87 4.67 -8.98
C PHE A 10 -7.55 4.50 -8.24
N VAL A 11 -7.57 4.93 -6.98
CA VAL A 11 -6.52 4.68 -5.99
C VAL A 11 -7.08 3.75 -4.93
N LEU A 12 -6.35 2.68 -4.63
CA LEU A 12 -6.64 1.76 -3.53
C LEU A 12 -5.86 2.20 -2.29
N THR A 13 -6.54 2.26 -1.15
CA THR A 13 -5.99 2.68 0.14
C THR A 13 -6.67 1.92 1.29
N SER A 14 -6.30 2.21 2.53
CA SER A 14 -7.01 1.69 3.70
C SER A 14 -8.26 2.51 4.00
N ALA A 15 -9.31 1.87 4.48
CA ALA A 15 -10.54 2.54 4.91
C ALA A 15 -10.29 3.48 6.11
N SER A 16 -9.37 3.09 7.00
CA SER A 16 -8.93 3.91 8.15
C SER A 16 -8.37 5.27 7.71
N CYS A 17 -7.74 5.36 6.54
CA CYS A 17 -7.27 6.63 5.98
C CYS A 17 -8.40 7.61 5.65
N LEU A 18 -9.59 7.12 5.36
CA LEU A 18 -10.71 7.97 5.01
C LEU A 18 -11.32 8.69 6.22
N LEU A 19 -10.99 8.25 7.43
CA LEU A 19 -11.38 8.94 8.67
C LEU A 19 -10.77 10.35 8.77
N SER A 20 -9.63 10.60 8.09
CA SER A 20 -9.01 11.93 7.99
C SER A 20 -9.62 12.82 6.90
N LEU A 21 -10.67 12.33 6.20
CA LEU A 21 -11.40 13.04 5.15
C LEU A 21 -10.51 13.62 4.04
N PRO A 22 -9.65 12.82 3.40
CA PRO A 22 -8.77 13.30 2.35
C PRO A 22 -9.58 13.94 1.22
N LYS A 23 -9.08 15.03 0.64
CA LYS A 23 -9.72 15.76 -0.46
C LYS A 23 -9.04 15.54 -1.81
N GLN A 24 -7.74 15.26 -1.77
CA GLN A 24 -6.91 15.18 -2.98
C GLN A 24 -5.94 14.00 -2.89
N VAL A 25 -5.50 13.56 -4.06
CA VAL A 25 -4.40 12.61 -4.24
C VAL A 25 -3.26 13.32 -4.95
N ILE A 26 -2.05 13.16 -4.44
CA ILE A 26 -0.82 13.65 -5.08
C ILE A 26 -0.08 12.44 -5.65
N LEU A 27 0.18 12.47 -6.95
CA LEU A 27 0.89 11.43 -7.69
C LEU A 27 2.20 11.99 -8.23
N GLY A 28 3.21 11.13 -8.45
CA GLY A 28 4.51 11.55 -8.93
C GLY A 28 5.36 12.25 -7.85
N GLU A 29 5.00 12.06 -6.58
CA GLU A 29 5.75 12.61 -5.45
C GLU A 29 6.93 11.71 -5.08
N TYR A 30 8.07 12.30 -4.82
CA TYR A 30 9.25 11.61 -4.29
C TYR A 30 9.80 12.33 -3.05
N ASP A 31 10.08 13.62 -3.18
CA ASP A 31 10.57 14.47 -2.09
C ASP A 31 9.55 15.58 -1.78
N ARG A 32 8.87 15.44 -0.67
CA ARG A 32 7.79 16.33 -0.22
C ARG A 32 8.28 17.75 0.09
N ASN A 33 9.57 17.92 0.32
CA ASN A 33 10.21 19.23 0.54
C ASN A 33 10.70 19.87 -0.75
N CYS A 34 10.70 19.13 -1.86
CA CYS A 34 11.14 19.69 -3.13
C CYS A 34 10.12 20.67 -3.70
N THR A 35 10.56 21.90 -3.92
CA THR A 35 9.77 23.01 -4.49
C THR A 35 10.26 23.45 -5.87
N SER A 36 11.36 22.87 -6.38
CA SER A 36 11.89 23.19 -7.71
C SER A 36 10.94 22.76 -8.83
N ALA A 37 11.07 23.37 -10.00
CA ALA A 37 10.28 23.01 -11.18
C ALA A 37 10.50 21.54 -11.60
N ASP A 38 11.70 21.00 -11.41
CA ASP A 38 12.03 19.62 -11.80
C ASP A 38 11.17 18.57 -11.08
N CYS A 39 10.89 18.77 -9.80
CA CYS A 39 10.05 17.85 -9.05
C CYS A 39 8.56 18.23 -9.06
N THR A 40 8.23 19.53 -9.13
CA THR A 40 6.82 19.95 -9.12
C THR A 40 6.12 19.70 -10.45
N SER A 41 6.84 19.77 -11.57
CA SER A 41 6.30 19.52 -12.91
C SER A 41 5.84 18.07 -13.15
N ILE A 42 6.37 17.11 -12.42
CA ILE A 42 5.99 15.70 -12.53
C ILE A 42 4.81 15.33 -11.62
N ARG A 43 4.47 16.18 -10.65
CA ARG A 43 3.36 15.95 -9.72
C ARG A 43 2.03 16.17 -10.41
N GLN A 44 1.07 15.31 -10.07
CA GLN A 44 -0.33 15.46 -10.45
C GLN A 44 -1.17 15.51 -9.18
N VAL A 45 -1.78 16.67 -8.92
CA VAL A 45 -2.72 16.86 -7.82
C VAL A 45 -4.13 16.71 -8.40
N ILE A 46 -4.88 15.75 -7.90
CA ILE A 46 -6.22 15.41 -8.41
C ILE A 46 -7.18 15.28 -7.24
N ASP A 47 -8.32 15.97 -7.35
CA ASP A 47 -9.39 15.90 -6.37
C ASP A 47 -10.02 14.51 -6.32
N ILE A 48 -10.50 14.13 -5.15
CA ILE A 48 -11.25 12.89 -4.93
C ILE A 48 -12.73 13.21 -5.17
N ASP A 49 -13.31 12.54 -6.16
CA ASP A 49 -14.72 12.66 -6.51
C ASP A 49 -15.61 11.74 -5.63
N GLN A 50 -15.15 10.53 -5.36
CA GLN A 50 -15.89 9.56 -4.56
C GLN A 50 -14.97 8.73 -3.68
N LYS A 51 -15.44 8.45 -2.46
CA LYS A 51 -14.81 7.56 -1.48
C LYS A 51 -15.69 6.33 -1.30
N ILE A 52 -15.14 5.15 -1.61
CA ILE A 52 -15.85 3.87 -1.53
C ILE A 52 -15.18 3.05 -0.45
N ILE A 53 -15.83 2.91 0.69
CA ILE A 53 -15.36 2.15 1.85
C ILE A 53 -15.98 0.76 1.79
N HIS A 54 -15.22 -0.27 2.18
CA HIS A 54 -15.79 -1.61 2.31
C HIS A 54 -16.94 -1.63 3.32
N GLY A 55 -18.10 -2.17 2.94
CA GLY A 55 -19.34 -2.07 3.72
C GLY A 55 -19.28 -2.68 5.13
N GLN A 56 -18.31 -3.54 5.41
CA GLN A 56 -18.11 -4.15 6.72
C GLN A 56 -17.02 -3.46 7.57
N PHE A 57 -16.37 -2.42 7.05
CA PHE A 57 -15.37 -1.67 7.83
C PHE A 57 -16.04 -1.00 9.02
N GLY A 58 -15.46 -1.17 10.21
CA GLY A 58 -15.93 -0.55 11.45
C GLY A 58 -17.12 -1.24 12.13
N LEU A 59 -17.77 -2.26 11.53
CA LEU A 59 -18.90 -2.95 12.15
C LEU A 59 -18.47 -3.79 13.36
N GLU A 60 -17.38 -4.55 13.23
CA GLU A 60 -16.82 -5.35 14.34
C GLU A 60 -15.61 -4.65 14.95
N THR A 61 -14.73 -4.15 14.10
CA THR A 61 -13.49 -3.48 14.47
C THR A 61 -12.93 -2.70 13.29
N VAL A 62 -12.29 -1.58 13.54
CA VAL A 62 -11.55 -0.78 12.52
C VAL A 62 -10.29 -1.48 12.00
N LYS A 63 -9.97 -2.67 12.51
CA LYS A 63 -8.80 -3.47 12.12
C LYS A 63 -9.12 -4.53 11.07
N LYS A 64 -10.39 -4.74 10.73
CA LYS A 64 -10.83 -5.64 9.66
C LYS A 64 -11.48 -4.85 8.55
N TYR A 65 -11.48 -5.44 7.35
CA TYR A 65 -12.05 -4.81 6.15
C TYR A 65 -11.47 -3.42 5.87
N ASP A 66 -10.21 -3.22 6.28
CA ASP A 66 -9.52 -1.94 6.15
C ASP A 66 -9.03 -1.73 4.72
N ILE A 67 -9.99 -1.48 3.82
CA ILE A 67 -9.80 -1.29 2.39
C ILE A 67 -10.83 -0.29 1.86
N ALA A 68 -10.37 0.59 0.97
CA ALA A 68 -11.20 1.59 0.33
C ALA A 68 -10.67 1.97 -1.05
N LEU A 69 -11.58 2.38 -1.93
CA LEU A 69 -11.27 2.98 -3.22
C LEU A 69 -11.53 4.48 -3.19
N LEU A 70 -10.61 5.23 -3.77
CA LEU A 70 -10.78 6.64 -4.09
C LEU A 70 -10.97 6.78 -5.59
N ARG A 71 -12.15 7.23 -6.02
CA ARG A 71 -12.37 7.65 -7.40
C ARG A 71 -11.85 9.06 -7.57
N LEU A 72 -11.02 9.27 -8.57
CA LEU A 72 -10.44 10.56 -8.90
C LEU A 72 -11.41 11.37 -9.80
N ALA A 73 -11.43 12.68 -9.63
CA ALA A 73 -12.30 13.57 -10.40
C ALA A 73 -11.92 13.61 -11.90
N LYS A 74 -10.69 13.27 -12.25
CA LYS A 74 -10.22 13.16 -13.64
C LYS A 74 -9.20 12.04 -13.81
N LYS A 75 -9.07 11.55 -15.05
CA LYS A 75 -8.08 10.52 -15.39
C LYS A 75 -6.66 11.04 -15.20
N VAL A 76 -5.83 10.20 -14.58
CA VAL A 76 -4.40 10.43 -14.43
C VAL A 76 -3.69 10.39 -15.79
N SER A 77 -2.76 11.29 -16.02
CA SER A 77 -1.82 11.23 -17.13
C SER A 77 -0.71 10.25 -16.84
N ILE A 78 -0.55 9.24 -17.68
CA ILE A 78 0.51 8.23 -17.52
C ILE A 78 1.84 8.85 -17.95
N SER A 79 2.87 8.65 -17.14
CA SER A 79 4.25 9.13 -17.40
C SER A 79 5.24 8.09 -16.86
N ASP A 80 6.54 8.40 -16.95
CA ASP A 80 7.56 7.56 -16.33
C ASP A 80 7.52 7.58 -14.80
N TYR A 81 6.92 8.62 -14.22
CA TYR A 81 6.79 8.83 -12.78
C TYR A 81 5.43 8.41 -12.21
N VAL A 82 4.42 8.25 -13.07
CA VAL A 82 3.05 7.96 -12.64
C VAL A 82 2.45 6.83 -13.49
N ARG A 83 2.34 5.64 -12.89
CA ARG A 83 1.79 4.44 -13.54
C ARG A 83 0.97 3.63 -12.53
N PRO A 84 -0.13 2.99 -12.96
CA PRO A 84 -0.84 2.05 -12.12
C PRO A 84 0.03 0.85 -11.77
N ILE A 85 -0.09 0.38 -10.53
CA ILE A 85 0.47 -0.90 -10.07
C ILE A 85 -0.45 -2.04 -10.54
N CYS A 86 0.13 -3.22 -10.81
CA CYS A 86 -0.64 -4.39 -11.19
C CYS A 86 -1.39 -4.98 -9.98
N LEU A 87 -2.59 -5.50 -10.22
CA LEU A 87 -3.28 -6.39 -9.28
C LEU A 87 -3.11 -7.83 -9.77
N SER A 88 -2.89 -8.78 -8.85
CA SER A 88 -2.80 -10.19 -9.18
C SER A 88 -4.20 -10.80 -9.19
N VAL A 89 -4.64 -11.28 -10.35
CA VAL A 89 -5.86 -12.08 -10.47
C VAL A 89 -5.62 -13.56 -10.11
N ASP A 90 -4.37 -14.00 -10.13
CA ASP A 90 -3.96 -15.33 -9.68
C ASP A 90 -3.76 -15.32 -8.16
N ARG A 91 -4.72 -15.91 -7.46
CA ARG A 91 -4.75 -16.01 -5.98
C ARG A 91 -3.60 -16.80 -5.36
N GLN A 92 -2.62 -17.24 -6.15
CA GLN A 92 -1.46 -17.99 -5.66
C GLN A 92 -0.18 -17.17 -5.57
N VAL A 93 -0.11 -16.03 -6.24
CA VAL A 93 1.11 -15.22 -6.33
C VAL A 93 1.65 -14.80 -4.96
N GLY A 94 0.79 -14.37 -4.05
CA GLY A 94 1.20 -13.97 -2.69
C GLY A 94 1.48 -15.13 -1.72
N ARG A 95 1.13 -16.38 -2.07
CA ARG A 95 1.22 -17.51 -1.14
C ARG A 95 2.64 -18.07 -0.99
N SER A 96 3.36 -18.18 -2.09
CA SER A 96 4.72 -18.74 -2.14
C SER A 96 5.80 -17.74 -1.78
N VAL A 97 5.48 -16.45 -1.77
CA VAL A 97 6.44 -15.38 -1.57
C VAL A 97 6.72 -15.16 -0.09
N GLN A 98 8.01 -15.01 0.23
CA GLN A 98 8.48 -14.76 1.60
C GLN A 98 8.88 -13.32 1.87
N HIS A 99 9.19 -12.54 0.82
CA HIS A 99 9.66 -11.16 0.95
C HIS A 99 8.82 -10.21 0.11
N PHE A 100 8.51 -9.08 0.68
CA PHE A 100 7.72 -8.01 0.06
C PHE A 100 8.43 -6.67 0.24
N THR A 101 8.08 -5.71 -0.59
CA THR A 101 8.55 -4.33 -0.46
C THR A 101 7.39 -3.44 -0.01
N ALA A 102 7.57 -2.75 1.11
CA ALA A 102 6.69 -1.66 1.51
C ALA A 102 7.33 -0.33 1.17
N THR A 103 6.50 0.66 0.81
CA THR A 103 6.94 1.98 0.36
C THR A 103 6.07 3.05 0.98
N GLY A 104 6.68 4.14 1.50
CA GLY A 104 5.93 5.23 2.11
C GLY A 104 6.80 6.38 2.62
N TRP A 105 6.15 7.40 3.18
CA TRP A 105 6.76 8.58 3.81
C TRP A 105 6.49 8.60 5.32
N GLY A 106 6.21 7.46 5.91
CA GLY A 106 5.94 7.34 7.34
C GLY A 106 7.13 7.67 8.21
N THR A 107 6.90 7.55 9.51
CA THR A 107 7.91 7.81 10.53
C THR A 107 9.08 6.84 10.39
N THR A 108 10.28 7.40 10.38
CA THR A 108 11.55 6.66 10.33
C THR A 108 11.99 6.19 11.72
N GLU A 109 13.11 5.47 11.78
CA GLU A 109 13.76 5.07 13.04
C GLU A 109 14.18 6.26 13.93
N TRP A 110 14.26 7.45 13.36
CA TRP A 110 14.55 8.70 14.08
C TRP A 110 13.28 9.35 14.67
N ASN A 111 12.14 8.67 14.59
CA ASN A 111 10.83 9.13 15.05
C ASN A 111 10.35 10.42 14.36
N GLU A 112 10.81 10.67 13.14
CA GLU A 112 10.41 11.79 12.29
C GLU A 112 9.81 11.29 10.96
N PRO A 113 8.75 11.92 10.44
CA PRO A 113 8.22 11.60 9.12
C PRO A 113 9.28 11.84 8.04
N SER A 114 9.42 10.89 7.11
CA SER A 114 10.34 11.08 5.99
C SER A 114 9.79 12.09 4.98
N THR A 115 10.64 12.97 4.50
CA THR A 115 10.32 13.85 3.36
C THR A 115 10.52 13.14 2.03
N ILE A 116 11.48 12.20 1.98
CA ILE A 116 11.82 11.40 0.81
C ILE A 116 11.12 10.04 0.89
N LEU A 117 10.58 9.56 -0.23
CA LEU A 117 9.95 8.25 -0.31
C LEU A 117 10.93 7.15 0.10
N GLN A 118 10.56 6.41 1.14
CA GLN A 118 11.33 5.29 1.67
C GLN A 118 10.82 3.95 1.15
N THR A 119 11.69 2.95 1.17
CA THR A 119 11.33 1.57 0.84
C THR A 119 12.01 0.62 1.81
N VAL A 120 11.29 -0.43 2.19
CA VAL A 120 11.78 -1.46 3.11
C VAL A 120 11.37 -2.84 2.63
N THR A 121 12.29 -3.81 2.70
CA THR A 121 11.99 -5.22 2.45
C THR A 121 11.58 -5.89 3.75
N LEU A 122 10.40 -6.50 3.74
CA LEU A 122 9.76 -7.16 4.88
C LEU A 122 9.54 -8.64 4.56
N SER A 123 9.59 -9.47 5.59
CA SER A 123 9.39 -10.91 5.48
C SER A 123 8.00 -11.31 5.96
N LYS A 124 7.44 -12.33 5.33
CA LYS A 124 6.19 -12.94 5.76
C LYS A 124 6.35 -13.56 7.14
N ILE A 125 5.42 -13.27 8.04
CA ILE A 125 5.41 -13.79 9.41
C ILE A 125 4.21 -14.72 9.58
N ASN A 126 4.40 -15.78 10.35
CA ASN A 126 3.32 -16.72 10.66
C ASN A 126 2.19 -16.00 11.42
N ARG A 127 0.94 -16.15 10.95
CA ARG A 127 -0.24 -15.52 11.57
C ARG A 127 -0.41 -15.86 13.04
N LYS A 128 -0.09 -17.10 13.45
CA LYS A 128 -0.20 -17.50 14.87
C LYS A 128 0.75 -16.69 15.74
N TYR A 129 1.98 -16.44 15.24
CA TYR A 129 2.95 -15.60 15.94
C TYR A 129 2.45 -14.16 16.07
N CYS A 130 1.96 -13.58 14.97
CA CYS A 130 1.40 -12.23 14.99
C CYS A 130 0.19 -12.10 15.92
N LYS A 131 -0.74 -13.08 15.87
CA LYS A 131 -1.89 -13.13 16.76
C LYS A 131 -1.47 -13.07 18.23
N GLY A 132 -0.45 -13.84 18.61
CA GLY A 132 0.10 -13.85 19.97
C GLY A 132 0.74 -12.51 20.36
N ARG A 133 1.55 -11.94 19.47
CA ARG A 133 2.29 -10.68 19.74
C ARG A 133 1.39 -9.45 19.77
N LEU A 134 0.45 -9.35 18.84
CA LEU A 134 -0.44 -8.19 18.73
C LEU A 134 -1.76 -8.36 19.51
N ARG A 135 -2.02 -9.53 20.05
CA ARG A 135 -3.29 -9.90 20.75
C ARG A 135 -4.51 -9.58 19.89
N GLN A 136 -4.42 -9.82 18.59
CA GLN A 136 -5.46 -9.56 17.59
C GLN A 136 -5.77 -10.83 16.82
N ASN A 137 -7.04 -11.02 16.44
CA ASN A 137 -7.42 -12.13 15.58
C ASN A 137 -7.10 -11.78 14.11
N ILE A 138 -6.05 -12.39 13.57
CA ILE A 138 -5.59 -12.21 12.19
C ILE A 138 -6.01 -13.42 11.37
N ASP A 139 -6.81 -13.21 10.34
CA ASP A 139 -7.36 -14.24 9.46
C ASP A 139 -6.81 -14.16 8.01
N ALA A 140 -7.47 -14.83 7.07
CA ALA A 140 -7.03 -14.88 5.67
C ALA A 140 -7.15 -13.55 4.93
N SER A 141 -8.00 -12.64 5.41
CA SER A 141 -8.17 -11.29 4.85
C SER A 141 -6.99 -10.37 5.15
N GLN A 142 -6.03 -10.83 5.95
CA GLN A 142 -4.90 -10.06 6.42
C GLN A 142 -3.58 -10.80 6.21
N LEU A 143 -2.53 -10.03 5.94
CA LEU A 143 -1.15 -10.48 5.88
C LEU A 143 -0.40 -9.96 7.10
N CYS A 144 0.46 -10.79 7.66
CA CYS A 144 1.40 -10.38 8.68
C CYS A 144 2.79 -10.39 8.08
N VAL A 145 3.45 -9.26 8.09
CA VAL A 145 4.83 -9.11 7.60
C VAL A 145 5.64 -8.21 8.53
N GLY A 146 6.95 -8.32 8.44
CA GLY A 146 7.85 -7.52 9.25
C GLY A 146 9.29 -7.99 9.12
N GLY A 147 10.16 -7.50 9.99
CA GLY A 147 11.57 -7.90 10.02
C GLY A 147 12.26 -7.37 11.27
N PRO A 148 13.46 -7.86 11.58
CA PRO A 148 14.23 -7.37 12.73
C PRO A 148 14.46 -5.85 12.58
N ARG A 149 13.84 -5.05 13.46
CA ARG A 149 13.92 -3.58 13.44
C ARG A 149 13.49 -2.93 12.11
N LYS A 150 12.63 -3.61 11.34
CA LYS A 150 12.09 -3.10 10.07
C LYS A 150 10.59 -3.27 10.07
N ASP A 151 9.87 -2.19 9.85
CA ASP A 151 8.41 -2.15 9.78
C ASP A 151 7.95 -0.93 8.99
N THR A 152 6.66 -0.89 8.66
CA THR A 152 5.97 0.36 8.32
C THR A 152 5.50 1.03 9.60
N CYS A 153 5.42 2.35 9.59
CA CYS A 153 5.12 3.13 10.77
C CYS A 153 3.99 4.15 10.53
N SER A 154 3.76 5.01 11.53
CA SER A 154 2.76 6.09 11.44
C SER A 154 2.98 6.93 10.18
N GLY A 155 1.93 7.13 9.40
CA GLY A 155 1.99 7.82 8.11
C GLY A 155 2.01 6.91 6.88
N ASP A 156 2.40 5.63 7.01
CA ASP A 156 2.39 4.66 5.90
C ASP A 156 1.02 4.03 5.63
N ALA A 157 0.06 4.17 6.54
CA ALA A 157 -1.28 3.60 6.38
C ALA A 157 -1.86 3.85 4.99
N GLY A 158 -2.45 2.83 4.39
CA GLY A 158 -2.96 2.82 3.02
C GLY A 158 -1.90 2.61 1.93
N GLY A 159 -0.62 2.65 2.30
CA GLY A 159 0.50 2.44 1.39
C GLY A 159 0.65 1.00 0.90
N PRO A 160 1.42 0.77 -0.18
CA PRO A 160 1.56 -0.53 -0.80
C PRO A 160 2.51 -1.47 -0.06
N LEU A 161 2.10 -2.73 0.01
CA LEU A 161 2.97 -3.88 0.14
C LEU A 161 3.04 -4.56 -1.22
N SER A 162 4.17 -4.52 -1.87
CA SER A 162 4.32 -4.92 -3.27
C SER A 162 5.32 -6.04 -3.47
N LEU A 163 5.26 -6.66 -4.65
CA LEU A 163 6.15 -7.68 -5.12
C LEU A 163 6.47 -7.42 -6.58
N THR A 164 7.75 -7.47 -6.95
CA THR A 164 8.17 -7.38 -8.35
C THR A 164 8.33 -8.78 -8.94
N LEU A 165 7.58 -9.06 -10.00
CA LEU A 165 7.63 -10.32 -10.73
C LEU A 165 8.13 -10.09 -12.16
N LYS A 166 8.88 -11.06 -12.66
CA LYS A 166 9.17 -11.16 -14.10
C LYS A 166 7.90 -11.64 -14.80
N ILE A 167 7.56 -10.99 -15.90
CA ILE A 167 6.45 -11.43 -16.76
C ILE A 167 7.07 -12.13 -17.94
N ASP A 168 6.79 -13.43 -18.07
CA ASP A 168 7.13 -14.20 -19.27
C ASP A 168 6.16 -13.75 -20.38
N GLY A 169 6.70 -13.11 -21.40
CA GLY A 169 5.93 -12.66 -22.57
C GLY A 169 6.40 -13.35 -23.83
N ASP A 170 5.53 -13.41 -24.82
CA ASP A 170 5.73 -14.04 -26.13
C ASP A 170 6.91 -13.38 -26.90
N GLY A 171 8.12 -13.78 -26.61
CA GLY A 171 9.34 -13.50 -27.38
C GLY A 171 9.84 -12.05 -27.46
N LYS A 172 8.96 -11.04 -27.53
CA LYS A 172 9.35 -9.61 -27.64
C LYS A 172 9.45 -8.89 -26.28
N TRP A 173 9.00 -9.51 -25.20
CA TRP A 173 8.89 -8.92 -23.85
C TRP A 173 9.75 -9.63 -22.82
N ASN A 174 10.66 -10.49 -23.24
CA ASN A 174 11.58 -11.20 -22.36
C ASN A 174 12.34 -10.20 -21.46
N ASN A 175 12.27 -10.39 -20.15
CA ASN A 175 12.86 -9.60 -19.06
C ASN A 175 12.12 -8.34 -18.59
N LYS A 176 10.85 -8.14 -18.90
CA LYS A 176 10.09 -7.06 -18.22
C LYS A 176 9.60 -7.53 -16.85
N SER A 177 9.89 -6.74 -15.82
CA SER A 177 9.34 -6.92 -14.49
C SER A 177 8.18 -5.96 -14.25
N ARG A 178 7.22 -6.36 -13.42
CA ARG A 178 6.09 -5.54 -12.98
C ARG A 178 5.94 -5.63 -11.47
N ALA A 179 5.58 -4.52 -10.88
CA ALA A 179 5.20 -4.47 -9.48
C ALA A 179 3.71 -4.86 -9.35
N PHE A 180 3.45 -5.77 -8.42
CA PHE A 180 2.10 -6.22 -8.06
C PHE A 180 1.77 -5.78 -6.64
N LEU A 181 0.58 -5.27 -6.43
CA LEU A 181 0.07 -4.92 -5.12
C LEU A 181 -0.46 -6.17 -4.43
N ILE A 182 0.13 -6.54 -3.32
CA ILE A 182 -0.20 -7.74 -2.54
C ILE A 182 -0.96 -7.38 -1.27
N GLY A 183 -0.60 -6.25 -0.66
CA GLY A 183 -1.22 -5.79 0.58
C GLY A 183 -1.28 -4.28 0.69
N ILE A 184 -2.07 -3.82 1.66
CA ILE A 184 -2.23 -2.41 2.01
C ILE A 184 -1.85 -2.27 3.48
N VAL A 185 -0.99 -1.31 3.81
CA VAL A 185 -0.62 -1.01 5.21
C VAL A 185 -1.88 -0.66 6.00
N SER A 186 -2.14 -1.40 7.07
CA SER A 186 -3.32 -1.20 7.91
C SER A 186 -2.95 -0.78 9.34
N TYR A 187 -2.32 -1.66 10.10
CA TYR A 187 -1.86 -1.34 11.45
C TYR A 187 -0.65 -2.21 11.85
N GLY A 188 -0.01 -1.85 12.94
CA GLY A 188 1.13 -2.59 13.44
C GLY A 188 1.36 -2.37 14.93
N SER A 189 2.56 -2.69 15.38
CA SER A 189 3.04 -2.40 16.72
C SER A 189 3.20 -0.87 16.90
N SER A 190 2.80 -0.34 18.06
CA SER A 190 2.94 1.09 18.36
C SER A 190 4.38 1.59 18.34
N SER A 191 5.34 0.70 18.52
CA SER A 191 6.77 1.00 18.48
C SER A 191 7.39 0.80 17.09
N CYS A 192 6.60 0.47 16.06
CA CYS A 192 7.06 0.14 14.71
C CYS A 192 8.21 -0.89 14.72
N SER A 193 8.10 -1.89 15.59
CA SER A 193 9.19 -2.80 15.96
C SER A 193 9.12 -4.15 15.27
N GLY A 194 8.83 -4.16 13.99
CA GLY A 194 9.04 -5.34 13.14
C GLY A 194 7.85 -6.27 12.97
N ILE A 195 6.62 -5.86 13.32
CA ILE A 195 5.40 -6.62 13.03
C ILE A 195 4.31 -5.68 12.58
N GLY A 196 3.98 -5.74 11.28
CA GLY A 196 2.87 -5.03 10.66
C GLY A 196 1.78 -5.99 10.17
N VAL A 197 0.55 -5.51 10.17
CA VAL A 197 -0.62 -6.16 9.60
C VAL A 197 -1.09 -5.36 8.40
N TYR A 198 -1.29 -6.06 7.30
CA TYR A 198 -1.67 -5.50 6.01
C TYR A 198 -2.96 -6.14 5.55
N THR A 199 -3.84 -5.36 4.95
CA THR A 199 -5.01 -5.91 4.27
C THR A 199 -4.55 -6.72 3.07
N ASN A 200 -4.99 -7.97 2.96
CA ASN A 200 -4.65 -8.87 1.86
C ASN A 200 -5.48 -8.53 0.63
N VAL A 201 -4.88 -7.88 -0.36
CA VAL A 201 -5.59 -7.41 -1.58
C VAL A 201 -6.20 -8.59 -2.34
N GLU A 202 -5.50 -9.73 -2.42
CA GLU A 202 -6.00 -10.94 -3.08
C GLU A 202 -7.35 -11.43 -2.51
N HIS A 203 -7.57 -11.24 -1.21
CA HIS A 203 -8.80 -11.62 -0.54
C HIS A 203 -10.01 -10.78 -0.98
N TYR A 204 -9.77 -9.55 -1.42
CA TYR A 204 -10.80 -8.57 -1.76
C TYR A 204 -10.96 -8.36 -3.28
N MET A 205 -10.40 -9.24 -4.11
CA MET A 205 -10.48 -9.09 -5.58
C MET A 205 -11.91 -9.20 -6.13
N ASP A 206 -12.82 -9.81 -5.39
CA ASP A 206 -14.24 -9.92 -5.76
C ASP A 206 -15.06 -8.69 -5.32
N TRP A 207 -14.50 -7.85 -4.48
CA TRP A 207 -15.10 -6.59 -4.05
C TRP A 207 -14.78 -5.47 -5.02
#